data_8fb67ffe4b7072a43f4050bee0e2f1bd
#
_entry.id   8fb67ffe4b7072a43f4050bee0e2f1bd
#
_cell.length_a   1.000
_cell.length_b   1.000
_cell.length_c   1.000
_cell.angle_alpha   90.00
_cell.angle_beta   90.00
_cell.angle_gamma   90.00
#
_symmetry.space_group_name_H-M   'P 1'
#
loop_
_entity.id
_entity.type
_entity.pdbx_description
1 polymer ?
#
loop_
_entity_poly.entity_id
_entity_poly.type
_entity_poly.pdbx_seq_one_letter_code
_entity_poly.pdbx_strand_id
1 'polypeptide(L)'
;MKPYVVCHMVTSLDGSLAPGQWTNSPDGTRGDWSATYAALHENQKGEAWIVGRVTMAEMTKALPHPVPDRRADRPHHFAAKAAAPFAIALDVSGKLHFDQPDIDGDHIVVLLGPDVADSHLAELAQDGISYIVSDTAPIDLAATLDVLGRELGIRRLLLEGGGGINGAFFAAGLVDEFSVLLAPALDGRGGHRSIVEAGSAGLAGLVQLSLIACEPAAHGAIHLRYAVKPGA
;
A
#
# COMPACT_ATOMS: atom_id res chain seq x y z
N MET A 1 17.65 5.19 5.71
CA MET A 1 17.02 4.55 6.91
C MET A 1 15.61 4.17 6.55
N LYS A 2 15.22 2.88 6.73
CA LYS A 2 13.89 2.35 6.43
C LYS A 2 12.82 3.13 7.24
N PRO A 3 11.69 3.53 6.63
CA PRO A 3 10.53 4.05 7.36
C PRO A 3 9.99 3.05 8.38
N TYR A 4 9.31 3.53 9.42
CA TYR A 4 8.42 2.72 10.25
C TYR A 4 7.17 2.38 9.44
N VAL A 5 6.93 1.09 9.20
CA VAL A 5 5.84 0.62 8.34
C VAL A 5 4.66 0.13 9.18
N VAL A 6 3.51 0.77 9.00
CA VAL A 6 2.23 0.34 9.57
C VAL A 6 1.38 -0.27 8.47
N CYS A 7 1.12 -1.58 8.55
CA CYS A 7 0.11 -2.19 7.69
C CYS A 7 -1.26 -1.84 8.26
N HIS A 8 -2.00 -0.95 7.56
CA HIS A 8 -3.30 -0.44 8.00
C HIS A 8 -4.39 -0.94 7.07
N MET A 9 -5.37 -1.66 7.62
CA MET A 9 -6.39 -2.35 6.82
C MET A 9 -7.77 -2.26 7.46
N VAL A 10 -8.82 -2.27 6.63
CA VAL A 10 -10.19 -2.55 7.04
C VAL A 10 -10.63 -3.91 6.46
N THR A 11 -11.35 -4.71 7.24
CA THR A 11 -11.77 -6.04 6.83
C THR A 11 -13.05 -6.48 7.53
N SER A 12 -13.76 -7.45 6.93
CA SER A 12 -14.80 -8.21 7.63
C SER A 12 -14.19 -9.12 8.71
N LEU A 13 -15.02 -9.70 9.57
CA LEU A 13 -14.59 -10.62 10.63
C LEU A 13 -13.93 -11.90 10.10
N ASP A 14 -14.23 -12.29 8.87
CA ASP A 14 -13.62 -13.42 8.16
C ASP A 14 -12.44 -13.02 7.24
N GLY A 15 -11.95 -11.78 7.35
CA GLY A 15 -10.71 -11.33 6.70
C GLY A 15 -10.85 -10.86 5.25
N SER A 16 -12.07 -10.68 4.73
CA SER A 16 -12.29 -10.28 3.34
C SER A 16 -11.97 -8.80 3.09
N LEU A 17 -11.36 -8.53 1.91
CA LEU A 17 -11.10 -7.20 1.35
C LEU A 17 -12.20 -6.70 0.40
N ALA A 18 -13.34 -7.37 0.32
CA ALA A 18 -14.38 -7.04 -0.65
C ALA A 18 -15.63 -6.42 0.03
N PRO A 19 -15.62 -5.12 0.44
CA PRO A 19 -16.74 -4.52 1.18
C PRO A 19 -18.08 -4.63 0.44
N GLY A 20 -18.03 -4.66 -0.90
CA GLY A 20 -19.19 -4.87 -1.77
C GLY A 20 -19.93 -6.18 -1.55
N GLN A 21 -19.30 -7.14 -0.90
CA GLN A 21 -19.83 -8.50 -0.67
C GLN A 21 -20.13 -8.79 0.80
N TRP A 22 -19.90 -7.84 1.69
CA TRP A 22 -20.09 -8.02 3.14
C TRP A 22 -21.58 -8.02 3.50
N THR A 23 -21.90 -8.78 4.54
CA THR A 23 -23.24 -8.75 5.16
C THR A 23 -23.54 -7.35 5.71
N ASN A 24 -24.83 -7.05 5.85
CA ASN A 24 -25.26 -5.84 6.53
C ASN A 24 -25.13 -5.98 8.05
N SER A 25 -25.03 -4.82 8.74
CA SER A 25 -25.05 -4.73 10.19
C SER A 25 -26.06 -3.66 10.62
N PRO A 26 -26.76 -3.84 11.75
CA PRO A 26 -27.61 -2.78 12.32
C PRO A 26 -26.82 -1.60 12.88
N ASP A 27 -25.52 -1.78 13.15
CA ASP A 27 -24.67 -0.80 13.83
C ASP A 27 -24.06 0.23 12.87
N GLY A 28 -23.93 -0.12 11.57
CA GLY A 28 -23.35 0.76 10.57
C GLY A 28 -23.38 0.20 9.16
N THR A 29 -23.01 1.06 8.21
CA THR A 29 -22.90 0.77 6.78
C THR A 29 -21.45 0.66 6.34
N ARG A 30 -21.22 0.21 5.12
CA ARG A 30 -19.89 0.22 4.48
C ARG A 30 -19.27 1.62 4.44
N GLY A 31 -20.10 2.64 4.17
CA GLY A 31 -19.66 4.04 4.14
C GLY A 31 -19.17 4.51 5.51
N ASP A 32 -19.85 4.11 6.58
CA ASP A 32 -19.48 4.46 7.96
C ASP A 32 -18.14 3.82 8.35
N TRP A 33 -17.92 2.55 7.99
CA TRP A 33 -16.64 1.88 8.25
C TRP A 33 -15.49 2.43 7.38
N SER A 34 -15.77 2.81 6.13
CA SER A 34 -14.79 3.50 5.28
C SER A 34 -14.41 4.86 5.85
N ALA A 35 -15.36 5.64 6.36
CA ALA A 35 -15.09 6.91 7.02
C ALA A 35 -14.30 6.73 8.33
N THR A 36 -14.61 5.69 9.11
CA THR A 36 -13.85 5.34 10.32
C THR A 36 -12.41 4.93 9.97
N TYR A 37 -12.21 4.15 8.91
CA TYR A 37 -10.90 3.77 8.40
C TYR A 37 -10.09 5.00 7.97
N ALA A 38 -10.69 5.91 7.20
CA ALA A 38 -10.05 7.14 6.77
C ALA A 38 -9.65 8.03 7.97
N ALA A 39 -10.49 8.15 8.98
CA ALA A 39 -10.15 8.89 10.21
C ALA A 39 -8.98 8.24 10.97
N LEU A 40 -8.89 6.93 10.98
CA LEU A 40 -7.75 6.19 11.56
C LEU A 40 -6.47 6.39 10.73
N HIS A 41 -6.57 6.42 9.40
CA HIS A 41 -5.46 6.75 8.50
C HIS A 41 -4.85 8.12 8.86
N GLU A 42 -5.67 9.16 8.88
CA GLU A 42 -5.24 10.53 9.25
C GLU A 42 -4.57 10.59 10.63
N ASN A 43 -5.12 9.89 11.61
CA ASN A 43 -4.59 9.84 12.96
C ASN A 43 -3.21 9.16 13.06
N GLN A 44 -2.84 8.33 12.09
CA GLN A 44 -1.53 7.67 12.05
C GLN A 44 -0.41 8.60 11.58
N LYS A 45 -0.73 9.74 10.96
CA LYS A 45 0.22 10.77 10.52
C LYS A 45 1.36 10.19 9.66
N GLY A 46 1.01 9.36 8.69
CA GLY A 46 1.95 8.86 7.68
C GLY A 46 2.44 10.00 6.79
N GLU A 47 3.73 10.02 6.46
CA GLU A 47 4.27 10.90 5.43
C GLU A 47 4.04 10.32 4.02
N ALA A 48 3.64 9.05 3.97
CA ALA A 48 3.27 8.37 2.73
C ALA A 48 2.35 7.19 3.01
N TRP A 49 1.59 6.80 1.99
CA TRP A 49 0.88 5.52 1.94
C TRP A 49 1.26 4.73 0.69
N ILE A 50 1.22 3.41 0.77
CA ILE A 50 1.59 2.52 -0.34
C ILE A 50 0.53 1.45 -0.58
N VAL A 51 0.19 1.25 -1.85
CA VAL A 51 -0.71 0.20 -2.31
C VAL A 51 -0.12 -0.57 -3.49
N GLY A 52 -0.67 -1.73 -3.74
CA GLY A 52 -0.35 -2.51 -4.95
C GLY A 52 -1.00 -1.92 -6.22
N ARG A 53 -0.48 -2.31 -7.37
CA ARG A 53 -0.94 -1.86 -8.69
C ARG A 53 -2.45 -1.96 -8.88
N VAL A 54 -3.09 -3.05 -8.44
CA VAL A 54 -4.54 -3.25 -8.64
C VAL A 54 -5.35 -2.21 -7.89
N THR A 55 -4.98 -1.92 -6.64
CA THR A 55 -5.65 -0.90 -5.82
C THR A 55 -5.42 0.50 -6.40
N MET A 56 -4.18 0.83 -6.80
CA MET A 56 -3.89 2.12 -7.44
C MET A 56 -4.67 2.30 -8.75
N ALA A 57 -4.84 1.24 -9.55
CA ALA A 57 -5.61 1.28 -10.80
C ALA A 57 -7.12 1.55 -10.60
N GLU A 58 -7.65 1.39 -9.39
CA GLU A 58 -9.02 1.80 -9.06
C GLU A 58 -9.12 3.33 -8.85
N MET A 59 -8.00 3.98 -8.51
CA MET A 59 -7.92 5.42 -8.25
C MET A 59 -7.54 6.22 -9.49
N THR A 60 -6.75 5.62 -10.42
CA THR A 60 -6.40 6.23 -11.71
C THR A 60 -7.04 5.46 -12.85
N LYS A 61 -7.51 6.18 -13.88
CA LYS A 61 -8.14 5.60 -15.08
C LYS A 61 -7.47 6.08 -16.36
N ALA A 62 -6.26 6.64 -16.24
CA ALA A 62 -5.51 7.17 -17.36
C ALA A 62 -5.18 6.06 -18.38
N LEU A 63 -5.12 6.43 -19.65
CA LEU A 63 -4.74 5.54 -20.74
C LEU A 63 -3.25 5.67 -21.04
N PRO A 64 -2.60 4.62 -21.59
CA PRO A 64 -1.21 4.68 -22.02
C PRO A 64 -1.00 5.82 -23.04
N HIS A 65 0.03 6.63 -22.82
CA HIS A 65 0.46 7.67 -23.74
C HIS A 65 2.01 7.76 -23.77
N PRO A 66 2.68 6.64 -24.10
CA PRO A 66 4.13 6.52 -24.03
C PRO A 66 4.82 7.58 -24.88
N VAL A 67 5.91 8.11 -24.37
CA VAL A 67 6.74 9.11 -25.05
C VAL A 67 7.87 8.39 -25.80
N PRO A 68 7.83 8.31 -27.11
CA PRO A 68 8.88 7.67 -27.90
C PRO A 68 10.18 8.46 -27.87
N ASP A 69 11.30 7.76 -28.02
CA ASP A 69 12.65 8.30 -28.23
C ASP A 69 13.17 9.28 -27.17
N ARG A 70 12.63 9.24 -25.97
CA ARG A 70 13.12 10.04 -24.86
C ARG A 70 13.92 9.16 -23.88
N ARG A 71 15.14 9.61 -23.57
CA ARG A 71 15.96 8.96 -22.54
C ARG A 71 15.32 9.21 -21.17
N ALA A 72 15.18 8.15 -20.36
CA ALA A 72 14.67 8.23 -19.00
C ALA A 72 15.83 8.20 -17.98
N ASP A 73 15.62 8.84 -16.84
CA ASP A 73 16.57 8.76 -15.73
C ASP A 73 16.44 7.39 -15.02
N ARG A 74 17.58 6.78 -14.70
CA ARG A 74 17.67 5.56 -13.89
C ARG A 74 18.74 5.73 -12.81
N PRO A 75 18.59 5.14 -11.62
CA PRO A 75 17.51 4.24 -11.20
C PRO A 75 16.26 4.97 -10.70
N HIS A 76 16.24 6.30 -10.59
CA HIS A 76 15.09 7.03 -10.07
C HIS A 76 14.98 8.44 -10.65
N HIS A 77 13.76 8.94 -10.64
CA HIS A 77 13.39 10.32 -10.94
C HIS A 77 12.47 10.85 -9.84
N PHE A 78 12.75 12.05 -9.33
CA PHE A 78 11.93 12.70 -8.32
C PHE A 78 11.46 14.06 -8.82
N ALA A 79 10.20 14.13 -9.24
CA ALA A 79 9.58 15.36 -9.75
C ALA A 79 9.29 16.36 -8.63
N ALA A 80 8.98 15.88 -7.40
CA ALA A 80 8.63 16.72 -6.26
C ALA A 80 9.15 16.16 -4.93
N LYS A 81 10.44 16.28 -4.65
CA LYS A 81 11.07 15.77 -3.41
C LYS A 81 10.52 16.37 -2.11
N ALA A 82 10.02 17.60 -2.17
CA ALA A 82 9.50 18.30 -0.99
C ALA A 82 7.99 18.14 -0.81
N ALA A 83 7.34 17.37 -1.66
CA ALA A 83 5.94 17.03 -1.47
C ALA A 83 5.77 16.16 -0.22
N ALA A 84 4.64 16.27 0.43
CA ALA A 84 4.17 15.36 1.48
C ALA A 84 2.69 15.66 1.72
N PRO A 85 1.81 14.66 1.86
CA PRO A 85 2.12 13.21 1.80
C PRO A 85 2.45 12.68 0.39
N PHE A 86 2.85 11.39 0.31
CA PHE A 86 3.12 10.69 -0.94
C PHE A 86 2.17 9.50 -1.12
N ALA A 87 1.58 9.38 -2.32
CA ALA A 87 0.82 8.22 -2.78
C ALA A 87 1.76 7.26 -3.53
N ILE A 88 2.07 6.10 -2.95
CA ILE A 88 3.06 5.18 -3.54
C ILE A 88 2.35 3.98 -4.18
N ALA A 89 2.70 3.67 -5.43
CA ALA A 89 2.21 2.50 -6.15
C ALA A 89 3.32 1.46 -6.36
N LEU A 90 3.11 0.20 -5.97
CA LEU A 90 3.98 -0.89 -6.38
C LEU A 90 3.49 -1.47 -7.71
N ASP A 91 4.13 -1.09 -8.80
CA ASP A 91 3.83 -1.54 -10.17
C ASP A 91 5.05 -2.14 -10.86
N VAL A 92 5.40 -3.36 -10.52
CA VAL A 92 6.60 -4.06 -11.01
C VAL A 92 6.75 -4.02 -12.54
N SER A 93 5.67 -4.02 -13.27
CA SER A 93 5.64 -4.17 -14.74
C SER A 93 5.36 -2.89 -15.53
N GLY A 94 5.18 -1.74 -14.86
CA GLY A 94 4.91 -0.45 -15.52
C GLY A 94 3.61 -0.49 -16.33
N LYS A 95 2.49 -0.78 -15.66
CA LYS A 95 1.15 -0.86 -16.28
C LYS A 95 0.20 0.23 -15.82
N LEU A 96 0.62 1.03 -14.82
CA LEU A 96 -0.14 2.18 -14.37
C LEU A 96 0.19 3.40 -15.22
N HIS A 97 -0.84 4.10 -15.62
CA HIS A 97 -0.75 5.38 -16.30
C HIS A 97 -1.49 6.42 -15.49
N PHE A 98 -1.08 7.66 -15.58
CA PHE A 98 -1.61 8.75 -14.80
C PHE A 98 -1.86 9.96 -15.71
N ASP A 99 -2.83 10.79 -15.37
CA ASP A 99 -3.15 12.05 -16.01
C ASP A 99 -2.99 13.25 -15.07
N GLN A 100 -2.59 12.97 -13.81
CA GLN A 100 -2.28 13.95 -12.77
C GLN A 100 -1.11 13.49 -11.90
N PRO A 101 -0.30 14.42 -11.36
CA PRO A 101 0.87 14.09 -10.54
C PRO A 101 0.55 13.68 -9.09
N ASP A 102 -0.73 13.68 -8.71
CA ASP A 102 -1.18 13.40 -7.34
C ASP A 102 -2.50 12.62 -7.30
N ILE A 103 -2.79 12.03 -6.13
CA ILE A 103 -4.08 11.48 -5.73
C ILE A 103 -4.57 12.30 -4.54
N ASP A 104 -5.64 13.06 -4.72
CA ASP A 104 -6.25 13.92 -3.69
C ASP A 104 -5.24 14.90 -3.02
N GLY A 105 -4.18 15.30 -3.76
CA GLY A 105 -3.12 16.17 -3.28
C GLY A 105 -1.85 15.44 -2.83
N ASP A 106 -1.86 14.12 -2.72
CA ASP A 106 -0.70 13.31 -2.36
C ASP A 106 0.13 12.97 -3.60
N HIS A 107 1.40 13.41 -3.63
CA HIS A 107 2.26 13.26 -4.80
C HIS A 107 2.55 11.79 -5.11
N ILE A 108 2.40 11.39 -6.38
CA ILE A 108 2.55 10.01 -6.82
C ILE A 108 4.04 9.62 -6.95
N VAL A 109 4.36 8.45 -6.38
CA VAL A 109 5.65 7.76 -6.57
C VAL A 109 5.41 6.34 -7.03
N VAL A 110 5.98 5.90 -8.14
CA VAL A 110 5.82 4.55 -8.67
C VAL A 110 7.07 3.72 -8.44
N LEU A 111 6.92 2.55 -7.81
CA LEU A 111 7.98 1.56 -7.61
C LEU A 111 7.93 0.53 -8.73
N LEU A 112 8.98 0.45 -9.53
CA LEU A 112 9.05 -0.28 -10.79
C LEU A 112 10.12 -1.38 -10.76
N GLY A 113 9.89 -2.44 -11.52
CA GLY A 113 10.87 -3.48 -11.75
C GLY A 113 11.95 -3.07 -12.78
N PRO A 114 13.05 -3.84 -12.90
CA PRO A 114 14.19 -3.51 -13.77
C PRO A 114 13.84 -3.48 -15.26
N ASP A 115 12.86 -4.28 -15.68
CA ASP A 115 12.51 -4.49 -17.09
C ASP A 115 11.51 -3.49 -17.65
N VAL A 116 11.14 -2.44 -16.87
CA VAL A 116 10.23 -1.41 -17.35
C VAL A 116 10.83 -0.64 -18.52
N ALA A 117 10.00 -0.35 -19.54
CA ALA A 117 10.45 0.34 -20.75
C ALA A 117 10.78 1.82 -20.47
N ASP A 118 11.84 2.34 -21.11
CA ASP A 118 12.23 3.76 -20.99
C ASP A 118 11.15 4.71 -21.48
N SER A 119 10.32 4.31 -22.47
CA SER A 119 9.17 5.09 -22.92
C SER A 119 8.13 5.29 -21.83
N HIS A 120 7.92 4.28 -20.97
CA HIS A 120 7.01 4.41 -19.80
C HIS A 120 7.62 5.31 -18.71
N LEU A 121 8.93 5.19 -18.44
CA LEU A 121 9.61 6.09 -17.51
C LEU A 121 9.56 7.55 -18.00
N ALA A 122 9.71 7.77 -19.31
CA ALA A 122 9.60 9.10 -19.92
C ALA A 122 8.18 9.66 -19.85
N GLU A 123 7.15 8.80 -20.00
CA GLU A 123 5.75 9.14 -19.77
C GLU A 123 5.53 9.63 -18.34
N LEU A 124 5.92 8.81 -17.33
CA LEU A 124 5.79 9.17 -15.92
C LEU A 124 6.49 10.52 -15.60
N ALA A 125 7.73 10.69 -16.09
CA ALA A 125 8.47 11.93 -15.87
C ALA A 125 7.81 13.14 -16.54
N GLN A 126 7.19 12.97 -17.71
CA GLN A 126 6.46 14.03 -18.41
C GLN A 126 5.20 14.45 -17.66
N ASP A 127 4.52 13.50 -17.03
CA ASP A 127 3.31 13.73 -16.23
C ASP A 127 3.63 14.27 -14.81
N GLY A 128 4.91 14.49 -14.52
CA GLY A 128 5.34 14.98 -13.21
C GLY A 128 5.31 13.92 -12.10
N ILE A 129 5.30 12.63 -12.47
CA ILE A 129 5.29 11.49 -11.54
C ILE A 129 6.72 11.14 -11.12
N SER A 130 6.93 10.92 -9.84
CA SER A 130 8.18 10.36 -9.32
C SER A 130 8.21 8.84 -9.48
N TYR A 131 9.40 8.27 -9.71
CA TYR A 131 9.55 6.81 -9.75
C TYR A 131 10.91 6.33 -9.22
N ILE A 132 10.92 5.07 -8.80
CA ILE A 132 12.12 4.32 -8.43
C ILE A 132 12.09 3.00 -9.19
N VAL A 133 13.17 2.70 -9.93
CA VAL A 133 13.38 1.44 -10.65
C VAL A 133 14.29 0.56 -9.82
N SER A 134 13.85 -0.64 -9.47
CA SER A 134 14.66 -1.65 -8.77
C SER A 134 15.71 -2.23 -9.70
N ASP A 135 16.88 -2.57 -9.17
CA ASP A 135 17.93 -3.26 -9.89
C ASP A 135 17.69 -4.78 -9.97
N THR A 136 16.69 -5.29 -9.24
CA THR A 136 16.41 -6.73 -9.11
C THR A 136 14.95 -7.07 -9.41
N ALA A 137 14.75 -8.31 -9.92
CA ALA A 137 13.46 -8.95 -10.02
C ALA A 137 13.46 -10.24 -9.17
N PRO A 138 12.61 -10.38 -8.15
CA PRO A 138 11.61 -9.40 -7.68
C PRO A 138 12.23 -8.12 -7.12
N ILE A 139 11.42 -7.06 -6.97
CA ILE A 139 11.84 -5.79 -6.36
C ILE A 139 12.39 -6.04 -4.96
N ASP A 140 13.58 -5.50 -4.67
CA ASP A 140 14.09 -5.43 -3.30
C ASP A 140 13.35 -4.33 -2.53
N LEU A 141 12.31 -4.76 -1.78
CA LEU A 141 11.48 -3.85 -1.00
C LEU A 141 12.29 -3.14 0.10
N ALA A 142 13.28 -3.80 0.70
CA ALA A 142 14.07 -3.21 1.77
C ALA A 142 14.96 -2.07 1.23
N ALA A 143 15.66 -2.31 0.12
CA ALA A 143 16.45 -1.28 -0.56
C ALA A 143 15.58 -0.12 -1.05
N THR A 144 14.40 -0.42 -1.59
CA THR A 144 13.44 0.59 -2.06
C THR A 144 12.93 1.47 -0.90
N LEU A 145 12.58 0.88 0.24
CA LEU A 145 12.18 1.62 1.44
C LEU A 145 13.33 2.51 1.97
N ASP A 146 14.58 2.06 1.87
CA ASP A 146 15.73 2.88 2.27
C ASP A 146 15.90 4.10 1.35
N VAL A 147 15.66 3.94 0.05
CA VAL A 147 15.63 5.07 -0.90
C VAL A 147 14.52 6.06 -0.55
N LEU A 148 13.28 5.59 -0.30
CA LEU A 148 12.17 6.44 0.11
C LEU A 148 12.48 7.25 1.36
N GLY A 149 13.06 6.60 2.39
CA GLY A 149 13.45 7.27 3.64
C GLY A 149 14.60 8.27 3.45
N ARG A 150 15.58 7.98 2.59
CA ARG A 150 16.75 8.82 2.37
C ARG A 150 16.45 10.00 1.43
N GLU A 151 15.75 9.75 0.32
CA GLU A 151 15.57 10.74 -0.74
C GLU A 151 14.32 11.60 -0.56
N LEU A 152 13.25 11.04 0.02
CA LEU A 152 11.98 11.73 0.22
C LEU A 152 11.70 12.06 1.71
N GLY A 153 12.58 11.63 2.63
CA GLY A 153 12.43 11.91 4.05
C GLY A 153 11.30 11.17 4.76
N ILE A 154 10.73 10.11 4.11
CA ILE A 154 9.62 9.36 4.66
C ILE A 154 10.10 8.56 5.88
N ARG A 155 9.52 8.82 7.04
CA ARG A 155 9.82 8.15 8.32
C ARG A 155 8.71 7.20 8.76
N ARG A 156 7.47 7.45 8.33
CA ARG A 156 6.30 6.63 8.61
C ARG A 156 5.51 6.38 7.32
N LEU A 157 5.38 5.11 6.99
CA LEU A 157 4.70 4.63 5.78
C LEU A 157 3.49 3.79 6.16
N LEU A 158 2.33 4.10 5.60
CA LEU A 158 1.11 3.31 5.74
C LEU A 158 1.02 2.33 4.57
N LEU A 159 1.05 1.03 4.86
CA LEU A 159 0.85 -0.03 3.87
C LEU A 159 -0.64 -0.39 3.85
N GLU A 160 -1.34 -0.03 2.76
CA GLU A 160 -2.80 -0.07 2.67
C GLU A 160 -3.35 -1.05 1.61
N GLY A 161 -2.57 -2.06 1.32
CA GLY A 161 -3.06 -3.22 0.62
C GLY A 161 -2.87 -3.23 -0.90
N GLY A 162 -3.41 -4.17 -1.66
CA GLY A 162 -4.14 -5.40 -1.28
C GLY A 162 -3.31 -6.49 -0.64
N GLY A 163 -3.94 -7.62 -0.43
CA GLY A 163 -3.37 -8.73 0.33
C GLY A 163 -2.00 -9.21 -0.13
N GLY A 164 -1.74 -9.22 -1.42
CA GLY A 164 -0.46 -9.68 -1.98
C GLY A 164 0.72 -8.77 -1.62
N ILE A 165 0.57 -7.44 -1.69
CA ILE A 165 1.65 -6.53 -1.27
C ILE A 165 1.84 -6.60 0.25
N ASN A 166 0.76 -6.69 1.02
CA ASN A 166 0.85 -6.88 2.46
C ASN A 166 1.63 -8.15 2.80
N GLY A 167 1.26 -9.27 2.17
CA GLY A 167 1.97 -10.55 2.35
C GLY A 167 3.46 -10.47 2.01
N ALA A 168 3.83 -9.77 0.94
CA ALA A 168 5.22 -9.57 0.55
C ALA A 168 6.01 -8.77 1.60
N PHE A 169 5.41 -7.69 2.15
CA PHE A 169 6.03 -6.90 3.22
C PHE A 169 6.18 -7.70 4.53
N PHE A 170 5.16 -8.47 4.91
CA PHE A 170 5.25 -9.35 6.08
C PHE A 170 6.32 -10.43 5.90
N ALA A 171 6.35 -11.10 4.75
CA ALA A 171 7.34 -12.14 4.46
C ALA A 171 8.78 -11.61 4.44
N ALA A 172 8.96 -10.35 4.04
CA ALA A 172 10.25 -9.68 4.05
C ALA A 172 10.64 -9.09 5.43
N GLY A 173 9.80 -9.22 6.46
CA GLY A 173 10.05 -8.66 7.80
C GLY A 173 10.09 -7.13 7.82
N LEU A 174 9.33 -6.47 6.94
CA LEU A 174 9.37 -5.03 6.76
C LEU A 174 8.26 -4.27 7.48
N VAL A 175 7.25 -4.98 8.00
CA VAL A 175 6.14 -4.41 8.77
C VAL A 175 6.53 -4.29 10.23
N ASP A 176 6.35 -3.12 10.83
CA ASP A 176 6.63 -2.84 12.25
C ASP A 176 5.34 -2.89 13.10
N GLU A 177 4.20 -2.51 12.53
CA GLU A 177 2.90 -2.51 13.20
C GLU A 177 1.79 -3.01 12.25
N PHE A 178 0.84 -3.78 12.79
CA PHE A 178 -0.36 -4.19 12.08
C PHE A 178 -1.59 -3.58 12.73
N SER A 179 -2.28 -2.70 12.02
CA SER A 179 -3.44 -1.93 12.44
C SER A 179 -4.65 -2.38 11.61
N VAL A 180 -5.66 -2.94 12.26
CA VAL A 180 -6.81 -3.53 11.57
C VAL A 180 -8.12 -2.99 12.15
N LEU A 181 -8.95 -2.40 11.30
CA LEU A 181 -10.33 -2.10 11.61
C LEU A 181 -11.19 -3.30 11.20
N LEU A 182 -11.76 -4.00 12.18
CA LEU A 182 -12.69 -5.10 11.96
C LEU A 182 -14.12 -4.56 11.90
N ALA A 183 -14.74 -4.61 10.73
CA ALA A 183 -16.16 -4.32 10.55
C ALA A 183 -17.02 -5.49 11.05
N PRO A 184 -18.19 -5.25 11.67
CA PRO A 184 -19.11 -6.29 12.13
C PRO A 184 -19.88 -6.90 10.94
N ALA A 185 -19.16 -7.54 10.04
CA ALA A 185 -19.67 -8.11 8.79
C ALA A 185 -18.91 -9.39 8.41
N LEU A 186 -19.50 -10.19 7.54
CA LEU A 186 -18.93 -11.40 6.96
C LEU A 186 -19.06 -11.35 5.43
N ASP A 187 -18.08 -11.89 4.72
CA ASP A 187 -18.18 -12.20 3.29
C ASP A 187 -18.74 -13.62 3.09
N GLY A 188 -18.20 -14.59 3.79
CA GLY A 188 -18.63 -15.99 3.80
C GLY A 188 -18.32 -16.79 2.51
N ARG A 189 -17.76 -16.15 1.47
CA ARG A 189 -17.39 -16.85 0.23
C ARG A 189 -16.04 -17.55 0.38
N GLY A 190 -15.94 -18.77 -0.14
CA GLY A 190 -14.65 -19.44 -0.25
C GLY A 190 -13.74 -18.75 -1.28
N GLY A 191 -12.43 -18.64 -0.99
CA GLY A 191 -11.44 -18.07 -1.91
C GLY A 191 -11.54 -16.55 -2.09
N HIS A 192 -12.18 -15.82 -1.19
CA HIS A 192 -12.13 -14.35 -1.18
C HIS A 192 -10.68 -13.86 -0.94
N ARG A 193 -10.38 -12.65 -1.41
CA ARG A 193 -9.09 -12.01 -1.13
C ARG A 193 -8.99 -11.64 0.35
N SER A 194 -7.90 -12.08 0.98
CA SER A 194 -7.57 -11.77 2.37
C SER A 194 -6.75 -10.48 2.48
N ILE A 195 -6.79 -9.86 3.67
CA ILE A 195 -5.95 -8.69 3.99
C ILE A 195 -4.44 -9.00 3.94
N VAL A 196 -4.03 -10.28 4.03
CA VAL A 196 -2.63 -10.71 3.91
C VAL A 196 -2.57 -12.01 3.12
N GLU A 197 -1.86 -12.01 1.99
CA GLU A 197 -1.68 -13.18 1.11
C GLU A 197 -0.18 -13.40 0.84
N ALA A 198 0.43 -14.39 1.47
CA ALA A 198 1.84 -14.72 1.35
C ALA A 198 2.10 -15.99 0.52
N GLY A 199 1.20 -16.33 -0.41
CA GLY A 199 1.29 -17.52 -1.24
C GLY A 199 1.17 -18.83 -0.45
N SER A 200 1.58 -19.94 -1.06
CA SER A 200 1.47 -21.27 -0.45
C SER A 200 2.42 -21.51 0.74
N ALA A 201 3.50 -20.74 0.84
CA ALA A 201 4.44 -20.83 1.97
C ALA A 201 3.84 -20.22 3.25
N GLY A 202 2.96 -19.25 3.14
CA GLY A 202 2.37 -18.54 4.26
C GLY A 202 3.40 -17.76 5.11
N LEU A 203 3.03 -17.41 6.33
CA LEU A 203 3.85 -16.61 7.25
C LEU A 203 4.24 -17.36 8.54
N ALA A 204 3.92 -18.64 8.65
CA ALA A 204 4.25 -19.43 9.82
C ALA A 204 5.76 -19.44 10.08
N GLY A 205 6.17 -19.09 11.31
CA GLY A 205 7.58 -18.99 11.68
C GLY A 205 8.31 -17.74 11.18
N LEU A 206 7.68 -16.90 10.34
CA LEU A 206 8.32 -15.66 9.82
C LEU A 206 7.99 -14.44 10.68
N VAL A 207 6.79 -14.37 11.25
CA VAL A 207 6.34 -13.23 12.03
C VAL A 207 5.64 -13.67 13.32
N GLN A 208 5.71 -12.81 14.33
CA GLN A 208 4.95 -12.90 15.56
C GLN A 208 4.19 -11.59 15.80
N LEU A 209 2.97 -11.69 16.29
CA LEU A 209 2.12 -10.53 16.61
C LEU A 209 1.98 -10.41 18.13
N SER A 210 2.28 -9.21 18.65
CA SER A 210 2.11 -8.87 20.07
C SER A 210 1.07 -7.76 20.20
N LEU A 211 -0.05 -8.03 20.88
CA LEU A 211 -1.15 -7.07 21.03
C LEU A 211 -0.67 -5.77 21.69
N ILE A 212 -0.95 -4.64 21.03
CA ILE A 212 -0.73 -3.28 21.54
C ILE A 212 -2.04 -2.73 22.10
N ALA A 213 -3.13 -2.81 21.31
CA ALA A 213 -4.43 -2.27 21.67
C ALA A 213 -5.57 -3.07 21.02
N CYS A 214 -6.70 -3.10 21.73
CA CYS A 214 -7.98 -3.60 21.25
C CYS A 214 -9.06 -2.65 21.73
N GLU A 215 -9.59 -1.81 20.83
CA GLU A 215 -10.46 -0.70 21.18
C GLU A 215 -11.76 -0.76 20.37
N PRO A 216 -12.93 -0.59 21.02
CA PRO A 216 -14.16 -0.35 20.28
C PRO A 216 -14.01 0.89 19.38
N ALA A 217 -14.43 0.77 18.13
CA ALA A 217 -14.52 1.86 17.20
C ALA A 217 -15.99 2.21 16.91
N ALA A 218 -16.22 3.27 16.14
CA ALA A 218 -17.58 3.66 15.77
C ALA A 218 -18.27 2.56 14.94
N HIS A 219 -19.59 2.58 14.93
CA HIS A 219 -20.43 1.72 14.09
C HIS A 219 -20.21 0.21 14.30
N GLY A 220 -20.03 -0.22 15.58
CA GLY A 220 -19.85 -1.61 15.94
C GLY A 220 -18.53 -2.24 15.53
N ALA A 221 -17.61 -1.47 14.96
CA ALA A 221 -16.28 -1.94 14.56
C ALA A 221 -15.33 -2.07 15.75
N ILE A 222 -14.24 -2.82 15.58
CA ILE A 222 -13.15 -2.97 16.55
C ILE A 222 -11.85 -2.58 15.88
N HIS A 223 -11.06 -1.72 16.50
CA HIS A 223 -9.71 -1.39 16.06
C HIS A 223 -8.70 -2.21 16.84
N LEU A 224 -7.95 -3.06 16.13
CA LEU A 224 -6.89 -3.90 16.67
C LEU A 224 -5.53 -3.35 16.21
N ARG A 225 -4.57 -3.30 17.15
CA ARG A 225 -3.18 -2.96 16.83
C ARG A 225 -2.24 -3.97 17.43
N TYR A 226 -1.27 -4.43 16.61
CA TYR A 226 -0.25 -5.39 16.98
C TYR A 226 1.14 -4.89 16.60
N ALA A 227 2.11 -5.03 17.51
CA ALA A 227 3.51 -4.97 17.12
C ALA A 227 3.86 -6.23 16.34
N VAL A 228 4.56 -6.06 15.22
CA VAL A 228 5.07 -7.16 14.40
C VAL A 228 6.53 -7.41 14.78
N LYS A 229 6.86 -8.66 15.04
CA LYS A 229 8.21 -9.10 15.42
C LYS A 229 8.64 -10.23 14.48
N PRO A 230 9.95 -10.40 14.25
CA PRO A 230 10.46 -11.57 13.57
C PRO A 230 9.98 -12.86 14.24
N GLY A 231 9.77 -13.91 13.45
CA GLY A 231 9.50 -15.26 13.96
C GLY A 231 10.64 -15.78 14.82
N ALA A 232 10.36 -16.78 15.61
CA ALA A 232 11.35 -17.45 16.46
C ALA A 232 12.11 -18.51 15.66
#